data_32f9f441d180a2571ff992cc9647d227
#
_entry.id   32f9f441d180a2571ff992cc9647d227
#
_cell.length_a   1.000
_cell.length_b   1.000
_cell.length_c   1.000
_cell.angle_alpha   90.00
_cell.angle_beta   90.00
_cell.angle_gamma   90.00
#
_symmetry.space_group_name_H-M   'P 1'
#
loop_
_entity.id
_entity.type
_entity.pdbx_description
1 polymer ?
#
loop_
_entity_poly.entity_id
_entity_poly.type
_entity_poly.pdbx_seq_one_letter_code
_entity_poly.pdbx_strand_id
1 'polypeptide(L)'
;GAMDGSWAWQIGASHCHEFYQNPLAAYALVNDSALNAGMKAQGATEDFEASLSRQMELYLWLMSKDGPIAGGCTNSWNGRYEQYPSGQATFYNMAYLEHPVYADPGSNHWIGNQVWAVQRLAELYYVIKTSDDAGVKQVAANCKPGGMTLEAALETILNKWVSWFVDNTILGTASKEITWTEQNYDGKPMDCTIPDISTVTDDGKSYAIPSTVNWSGKPNTWSGSYQENATLTAKICGYGSSDMGCVSSLANSSAML
;
A
#
# COMPACT_ATOMS: atom_id res chain seq x y z
N GLY A 1 -12.74 3.05 17.91
CA GLY A 1 -12.88 3.66 16.61
C GLY A 1 -13.60 5.00 16.69
N ALA A 2 -13.65 5.73 15.59
CA ALA A 2 -14.40 6.98 15.54
C ALA A 2 -15.91 6.71 15.75
N MET A 3 -16.54 7.54 16.55
CA MET A 3 -17.97 7.39 16.86
C MET A 3 -18.87 7.84 15.72
N ASP A 4 -18.31 8.46 14.70
CA ASP A 4 -19.00 8.92 13.49
C ASP A 4 -19.22 7.82 12.44
N GLY A 5 -18.82 6.57 12.73
CA GLY A 5 -18.94 5.44 11.81
C GLY A 5 -17.90 5.41 10.70
N SER A 6 -16.97 6.38 10.62
CA SER A 6 -15.92 6.40 9.59
C SER A 6 -15.00 5.18 9.61
N TRP A 7 -15.04 4.41 10.66
CA TRP A 7 -14.28 3.19 10.91
C TRP A 7 -15.10 1.91 10.78
N ALA A 8 -16.38 1.99 10.46
CA ALA A 8 -17.27 0.81 10.39
C ALA A 8 -16.77 -0.25 9.39
N TRP A 9 -16.02 0.19 8.37
CA TRP A 9 -15.42 -0.69 7.39
C TRP A 9 -14.26 -1.55 7.94
N GLN A 10 -13.77 -1.26 9.14
CA GLN A 10 -12.67 -1.98 9.76
C GLN A 10 -13.09 -2.58 11.10
N ILE A 11 -13.91 -3.61 11.01
CA ILE A 11 -14.53 -4.28 12.16
C ILE A 11 -13.46 -4.87 13.08
N GLY A 12 -13.45 -4.41 14.33
CA GLY A 12 -12.58 -4.94 15.39
C GLY A 12 -11.12 -4.56 15.31
N ALA A 13 -10.68 -3.78 14.33
CA ALA A 13 -9.30 -3.38 14.19
C ALA A 13 -9.00 -2.10 14.94
N SER A 14 -7.91 -2.09 15.70
CA SER A 14 -7.33 -0.90 16.32
C SER A 14 -6.29 -0.22 15.45
N HIS A 15 -5.94 -0.81 14.33
CA HIS A 15 -4.96 -0.34 13.36
C HIS A 15 -5.30 -0.80 11.95
N CYS A 16 -4.82 -0.04 10.97
CA CYS A 16 -4.86 -0.35 9.55
C CYS A 16 -3.45 -0.37 8.99
N HIS A 17 -3.12 -1.40 8.25
CA HIS A 17 -1.87 -1.52 7.53
C HIS A 17 -2.18 -1.70 6.03
N GLU A 18 -1.41 -1.09 5.13
CA GLU A 18 -1.64 -1.16 3.68
C GLU A 18 -1.63 -2.60 3.17
N PHE A 19 -0.74 -3.41 3.71
CA PHE A 19 -0.58 -4.82 3.36
C PHE A 19 -1.83 -5.67 3.60
N TYR A 20 -2.61 -5.35 4.64
CA TYR A 20 -3.81 -6.12 4.99
C TYR A 20 -5.07 -5.65 4.26
N GLN A 21 -4.99 -4.57 3.50
CA GLN A 21 -6.13 -4.13 2.71
C GLN A 21 -6.36 -5.06 1.53
N ASN A 22 -7.61 -5.28 1.18
CA ASN A 22 -7.99 -6.09 0.03
C ASN A 22 -9.18 -5.46 -0.71
N PRO A 23 -8.92 -4.40 -1.49
CA PRO A 23 -9.97 -3.71 -2.24
C PRO A 23 -10.61 -4.62 -3.29
N LEU A 24 -9.87 -5.57 -3.86
CA LEU A 24 -10.43 -6.55 -4.79
C LEU A 24 -11.51 -7.42 -4.12
N ALA A 25 -11.30 -7.86 -2.88
CA ALA A 25 -12.30 -8.64 -2.16
C ALA A 25 -13.54 -7.81 -1.83
N ALA A 26 -13.37 -6.56 -1.39
CA ALA A 26 -14.51 -5.66 -1.17
C ALA A 26 -15.30 -5.44 -2.46
N TYR A 27 -14.61 -5.21 -3.58
CA TYR A 27 -15.21 -5.09 -4.90
C TYR A 27 -15.97 -6.36 -5.30
N ALA A 28 -15.39 -7.55 -5.15
CA ALA A 28 -16.02 -8.81 -5.50
C ALA A 28 -17.29 -9.06 -4.67
N LEU A 29 -17.29 -8.77 -3.37
CA LEU A 29 -18.47 -8.91 -2.51
C LEU A 29 -19.62 -8.01 -2.93
N VAL A 30 -19.34 -6.84 -3.47
CA VAL A 30 -20.39 -5.93 -3.97
C VAL A 30 -20.90 -6.37 -5.34
N ASN A 31 -20.01 -6.78 -6.24
CA ASN A 31 -20.31 -6.95 -7.66
C ASN A 31 -20.68 -8.38 -8.06
N ASP A 32 -20.11 -9.41 -7.43
CA ASP A 32 -20.45 -10.80 -7.72
C ASP A 32 -21.82 -11.15 -7.13
N SER A 33 -22.77 -11.54 -7.98
CA SER A 33 -24.15 -11.78 -7.56
C SER A 33 -24.30 -12.92 -6.56
N ALA A 34 -23.46 -13.95 -6.65
CA ALA A 34 -23.50 -15.09 -5.74
C ALA A 34 -22.91 -14.72 -4.38
N LEU A 35 -21.79 -13.99 -4.36
CA LEU A 35 -21.19 -13.49 -3.13
C LEU A 35 -22.10 -12.46 -2.46
N ASN A 36 -22.64 -11.51 -3.21
CA ASN A 36 -23.56 -10.50 -2.70
C ASN A 36 -24.82 -11.11 -2.08
N ALA A 37 -25.46 -12.06 -2.76
CA ALA A 37 -26.61 -12.78 -2.24
C ALA A 37 -26.29 -13.62 -0.98
N GLY A 38 -25.03 -14.00 -0.78
CA GLY A 38 -24.56 -14.70 0.42
C GLY A 38 -24.44 -13.82 1.65
N MET A 39 -24.34 -12.51 1.50
CA MET A 39 -24.23 -11.57 2.62
C MET A 39 -25.58 -11.47 3.36
N LYS A 40 -25.55 -11.72 4.66
CA LYS A 40 -26.78 -11.80 5.49
C LYS A 40 -27.08 -10.53 6.27
N ALA A 41 -26.08 -9.69 6.51
CA ALA A 41 -26.27 -8.47 7.27
C ALA A 41 -26.98 -7.41 6.42
N GLN A 42 -27.96 -6.73 7.05
CA GLN A 42 -28.60 -5.57 6.41
C GLN A 42 -27.55 -4.46 6.19
N GLY A 43 -27.53 -3.87 5.00
CA GLY A 43 -26.58 -2.82 4.64
C GLY A 43 -25.17 -3.33 4.26
N ALA A 44 -24.97 -4.65 4.17
CA ALA A 44 -23.63 -5.21 3.90
C ALA A 44 -23.07 -4.76 2.55
N THR A 45 -23.90 -4.58 1.53
CA THR A 45 -23.44 -4.10 0.22
C THR A 45 -22.90 -2.69 0.32
N GLU A 46 -23.65 -1.79 0.95
CA GLU A 46 -23.26 -0.40 1.19
C GLU A 46 -22.01 -0.29 2.05
N ASP A 47 -21.89 -1.16 3.07
CA ASP A 47 -20.69 -1.23 3.91
C ASP A 47 -19.46 -1.63 3.11
N PHE A 48 -19.56 -2.60 2.20
CA PHE A 48 -18.42 -3.01 1.34
C PHE A 48 -18.12 -1.99 0.24
N GLU A 49 -19.09 -1.26 -0.30
CA GLU A 49 -18.84 -0.11 -1.17
C GLU A 49 -18.07 0.99 -0.44
N ALA A 50 -18.48 1.30 0.79
CA ALA A 50 -17.79 2.27 1.65
C ALA A 50 -16.36 1.76 2.00
N SER A 51 -16.23 0.47 2.29
CA SER A 51 -14.93 -0.17 2.54
C SER A 51 -14.00 -0.06 1.34
N LEU A 52 -14.48 -0.35 0.14
CA LEU A 52 -13.70 -0.20 -1.10
C LEU A 52 -13.16 1.22 -1.23
N SER A 53 -14.00 2.23 -1.08
CA SER A 53 -13.57 3.64 -1.14
C SER A 53 -12.53 3.97 -0.07
N ARG A 54 -12.73 3.53 1.18
CA ARG A 54 -11.81 3.78 2.29
C ARG A 54 -10.45 3.11 2.11
N GLN A 55 -10.42 1.88 1.62
CA GLN A 55 -9.16 1.18 1.36
C GLN A 55 -8.37 1.91 0.27
N MET A 56 -9.02 2.36 -0.78
CA MET A 56 -8.36 3.17 -1.82
C MET A 56 -7.84 4.50 -1.30
N GLU A 57 -8.62 5.18 -0.43
CA GLU A 57 -8.19 6.41 0.23
C GLU A 57 -6.98 6.17 1.14
N LEU A 58 -6.92 5.02 1.84
CA LEU A 58 -5.78 4.65 2.67
C LEU A 58 -4.51 4.50 1.83
N TYR A 59 -4.58 3.82 0.69
CA TYR A 59 -3.45 3.72 -0.24
C TYR A 59 -3.00 5.08 -0.75
N LEU A 60 -3.93 5.92 -1.21
CA LEU A 60 -3.63 7.28 -1.67
C LEU A 60 -2.96 8.11 -0.57
N TRP A 61 -3.46 8.02 0.65
CA TRP A 61 -2.91 8.73 1.80
C TRP A 61 -1.50 8.29 2.17
N LEU A 62 -1.21 6.98 2.06
CA LEU A 62 0.07 6.39 2.46
C LEU A 62 1.14 6.42 1.36
N MET A 63 0.80 6.85 0.15
CA MET A 63 1.79 6.96 -0.91
C MET A 63 2.89 7.94 -0.55
N SER A 64 4.13 7.47 -0.56
CA SER A 64 5.29 8.33 -0.39
C SER A 64 5.51 9.25 -1.60
N LYS A 65 6.34 10.26 -1.41
CA LYS A 65 6.81 11.12 -2.50
C LYS A 65 7.47 10.30 -3.62
N ASP A 66 8.17 9.24 -3.26
CA ASP A 66 9.00 8.46 -4.18
C ASP A 66 8.21 7.35 -4.90
N GLY A 67 7.10 6.90 -4.37
CA GLY A 67 6.25 5.86 -4.99
C GLY A 67 5.77 4.74 -4.06
N PRO A 68 6.61 4.16 -3.21
CA PRO A 68 6.18 3.14 -2.26
C PRO A 68 5.10 3.62 -1.29
N ILE A 69 4.31 2.66 -0.80
CA ILE A 69 3.18 2.89 0.09
C ILE A 69 3.62 2.61 1.52
N ALA A 70 3.51 3.58 2.42
CA ALA A 70 4.05 3.49 3.76
C ALA A 70 3.02 3.03 4.79
N GLY A 71 3.41 2.12 5.65
CA GLY A 71 2.82 1.88 6.95
C GLY A 71 1.30 1.77 7.02
N GLY A 72 0.76 2.56 7.91
CA GLY A 72 -0.66 2.58 8.18
C GLY A 72 -1.05 3.57 9.27
N CYS A 73 -2.11 3.24 10.00
CA CYS A 73 -2.59 4.08 11.08
C CYS A 73 -3.16 3.27 12.24
N THR A 74 -3.26 3.91 13.39
CA THR A 74 -3.79 3.29 14.60
C THR A 74 -4.60 4.25 15.46
N ASN A 75 -5.59 3.73 16.17
CA ASN A 75 -6.24 4.37 17.29
C ASN A 75 -5.77 3.79 18.66
N SER A 76 -4.82 2.85 18.62
CA SER A 76 -4.25 2.23 19.81
C SER A 76 -2.79 2.69 20.00
N TRP A 77 -2.61 4.00 20.28
CA TRP A 77 -1.29 4.55 20.49
C TRP A 77 -0.58 3.82 21.64
N ASN A 78 0.69 3.49 21.42
CA ASN A 78 1.50 2.64 22.33
C ASN A 78 0.87 1.27 22.65
N GLY A 79 -0.06 0.77 21.83
CA GLY A 79 -0.79 -0.47 22.12
C GLY A 79 -1.79 -0.37 23.26
N ARG A 80 -2.14 0.83 23.73
CA ARG A 80 -2.94 1.04 24.94
C ARG A 80 -4.14 1.97 24.77
N TYR A 81 -4.46 2.37 23.52
CA TYR A 81 -5.50 3.36 23.24
C TYR A 81 -5.25 4.72 23.90
N GLU A 82 -3.98 5.07 24.09
CA GLU A 82 -3.56 6.37 24.58
C GLU A 82 -3.78 7.46 23.53
N GLN A 83 -3.90 8.69 24.00
CA GLN A 83 -3.95 9.84 23.09
C GLN A 83 -2.61 9.98 22.37
N TYR A 84 -2.65 10.03 21.05
CA TYR A 84 -1.43 10.26 20.27
C TYR A 84 -0.93 11.71 20.42
N PRO A 85 0.37 11.97 20.24
CA PRO A 85 0.95 13.31 20.36
C PRO A 85 0.32 14.31 19.40
N SER A 86 0.27 15.58 19.80
CA SER A 86 -0.19 16.65 18.90
C SER A 86 0.70 16.75 17.66
N GLY A 87 0.09 17.11 16.52
CA GLY A 87 0.80 17.24 15.25
C GLY A 87 1.06 15.92 14.52
N GLN A 88 0.49 14.79 14.98
CA GLN A 88 0.45 13.57 14.19
C GLN A 88 -0.41 13.75 12.95
N ALA A 89 0.05 13.18 11.84
CA ALA A 89 -0.78 13.02 10.66
C ALA A 89 -1.88 11.99 10.95
N THR A 90 -3.08 12.24 10.49
CA THR A 90 -4.22 11.36 10.78
C THR A 90 -5.01 11.00 9.53
N PHE A 91 -5.54 9.78 9.54
CA PHE A 91 -6.52 9.29 8.61
C PHE A 91 -7.79 8.95 9.38
N TYR A 92 -8.87 9.71 9.19
CA TYR A 92 -10.12 9.57 9.92
C TYR A 92 -9.92 9.42 11.44
N ASN A 93 -9.13 10.33 12.05
CA ASN A 93 -8.77 10.34 13.47
C ASN A 93 -7.90 9.17 13.98
N MET A 94 -7.36 8.34 13.10
CA MET A 94 -6.29 7.41 13.47
C MET A 94 -4.93 8.02 13.14
N ALA A 95 -3.99 7.88 14.06
CA ALA A 95 -2.65 8.42 13.89
C ALA A 95 -1.81 7.57 12.94
N TYR A 96 -1.06 8.21 12.05
CA TYR A 96 -0.05 7.53 11.23
C TYR A 96 0.96 6.82 12.10
N LEU A 97 1.26 5.59 11.75
CA LEU A 97 2.41 4.82 12.21
C LEU A 97 3.06 4.13 11.03
N GLU A 98 4.38 4.14 11.00
CA GLU A 98 5.15 3.40 10.02
C GLU A 98 4.95 1.88 10.17
N HIS A 99 4.88 1.39 11.40
CA HIS A 99 4.58 0.01 11.74
C HIS A 99 3.39 -0.08 12.69
N PRO A 100 2.15 -0.04 12.20
CA PRO A 100 0.96 -0.06 13.05
C PRO A 100 0.66 -1.43 13.68
N VAL A 101 1.35 -2.48 13.27
CA VAL A 101 1.18 -3.85 13.76
C VAL A 101 2.27 -4.18 14.77
N TYR A 102 1.92 -4.29 16.04
CA TYR A 102 2.88 -4.48 17.14
C TYR A 102 3.56 -5.85 17.15
N ALA A 103 2.89 -6.87 16.64
CA ALA A 103 3.40 -8.24 16.63
C ALA A 103 4.38 -8.50 15.48
N ASP A 104 4.48 -7.59 14.54
CA ASP A 104 5.31 -7.71 13.34
C ASP A 104 6.10 -6.40 13.10
N PRO A 105 6.95 -6.01 14.05
CA PRO A 105 7.74 -4.80 13.94
C PRO A 105 8.75 -4.95 12.79
N GLY A 106 8.84 -3.94 11.95
CA GLY A 106 9.73 -3.95 10.79
C GLY A 106 9.10 -4.56 9.53
N SER A 107 7.88 -5.07 9.59
CA SER A 107 7.18 -5.59 8.41
C SER A 107 7.12 -4.60 7.26
N ASN A 108 6.95 -3.32 7.56
CA ASN A 108 6.88 -2.26 6.56
C ASN A 108 8.23 -1.94 5.86
N HIS A 109 9.34 -2.49 6.34
CA HIS A 109 10.61 -2.43 5.62
C HIS A 109 10.70 -3.48 4.50
N TRP A 110 9.99 -4.58 4.62
CA TRP A 110 10.05 -5.67 3.65
C TRP A 110 9.21 -5.38 2.40
N ILE A 111 9.82 -5.58 1.23
CA ILE A 111 9.17 -5.33 -0.06
C ILE A 111 7.91 -6.17 -0.28
N GLY A 112 7.76 -7.31 0.39
CA GLY A 112 6.57 -8.17 0.29
C GLY A 112 5.28 -7.44 0.58
N ASN A 113 5.27 -6.52 1.54
CA ASN A 113 4.11 -5.69 1.84
C ASN A 113 3.68 -4.87 0.62
N GLN A 114 4.64 -4.30 -0.09
CA GLN A 114 4.42 -3.50 -1.28
C GLN A 114 3.84 -4.35 -2.43
N VAL A 115 4.53 -5.42 -2.78
CA VAL A 115 4.18 -6.22 -3.98
C VAL A 115 2.86 -6.96 -3.82
N TRP A 116 2.52 -7.41 -2.61
CA TRP A 116 1.24 -8.08 -2.36
C TRP A 116 0.07 -7.10 -2.34
N ALA A 117 0.28 -5.89 -1.83
CA ALA A 117 -0.72 -4.83 -1.92
C ALA A 117 -0.96 -4.43 -3.38
N VAL A 118 0.12 -4.20 -4.13
CA VAL A 118 0.05 -3.80 -5.55
C VAL A 118 -0.58 -4.87 -6.44
N GLN A 119 -0.34 -6.15 -6.16
CA GLN A 119 -1.00 -7.23 -6.90
C GLN A 119 -2.53 -7.11 -6.85
N ARG A 120 -3.10 -6.87 -5.67
CA ARG A 120 -4.55 -6.73 -5.51
C ARG A 120 -5.10 -5.49 -6.20
N LEU A 121 -4.32 -4.42 -6.25
CA LEU A 121 -4.66 -3.21 -6.98
C LEU A 121 -4.58 -3.42 -8.49
N ALA A 122 -3.56 -4.11 -9.00
CA ALA A 122 -3.41 -4.43 -10.41
C ALA A 122 -4.54 -5.35 -10.91
N GLU A 123 -4.90 -6.38 -10.13
CA GLU A 123 -6.02 -7.27 -10.42
C GLU A 123 -7.35 -6.50 -10.48
N LEU A 124 -7.60 -5.61 -9.52
CA LEU A 124 -8.80 -4.76 -9.53
C LEU A 124 -8.81 -3.82 -10.75
N TYR A 125 -7.67 -3.20 -11.04
CA TYR A 125 -7.55 -2.32 -12.22
C TYR A 125 -7.85 -3.08 -13.52
N TYR A 126 -7.28 -4.27 -13.69
CA TYR A 126 -7.54 -5.13 -14.83
C TYR A 126 -9.04 -5.41 -14.98
N VAL A 127 -9.72 -5.81 -13.91
CA VAL A 127 -11.15 -6.10 -13.92
C VAL A 127 -11.97 -4.89 -14.37
N ILE A 128 -11.74 -3.72 -13.80
CA ILE A 128 -12.52 -2.53 -14.15
C ILE A 128 -12.23 -1.99 -15.56
N LYS A 129 -11.04 -2.24 -16.08
CA LYS A 129 -10.64 -1.81 -17.45
C LYS A 129 -11.15 -2.75 -18.53
N THR A 130 -11.22 -4.03 -18.26
CA THR A 130 -11.50 -5.06 -19.28
C THR A 130 -12.93 -5.58 -19.24
N SER A 131 -13.66 -5.39 -18.14
CA SER A 131 -15.03 -5.89 -18.01
C SER A 131 -16.03 -5.00 -18.75
N ASP A 132 -16.90 -5.66 -19.52
CA ASP A 132 -18.07 -5.03 -20.12
C ASP A 132 -19.34 -5.16 -19.26
N ASP A 133 -19.25 -5.81 -18.11
CA ASP A 133 -20.35 -6.00 -17.18
C ASP A 133 -20.86 -4.66 -16.64
N ALA A 134 -22.18 -4.44 -16.70
CA ALA A 134 -22.81 -3.20 -16.27
C ALA A 134 -22.70 -2.98 -14.74
N GLY A 135 -22.72 -4.07 -13.96
CA GLY A 135 -22.54 -4.02 -12.50
C GLY A 135 -21.14 -3.55 -12.14
N VAL A 136 -20.11 -4.08 -12.82
CA VAL A 136 -18.71 -3.64 -12.66
C VAL A 136 -18.59 -2.15 -12.91
N LYS A 137 -19.14 -1.65 -13.99
CA LYS A 137 -19.13 -0.22 -14.34
C LYS A 137 -19.87 0.63 -13.30
N GLN A 138 -20.98 0.13 -12.76
CA GLN A 138 -21.77 0.83 -11.76
C GLN A 138 -21.02 0.96 -10.43
N VAL A 139 -20.40 -0.12 -9.92
CA VAL A 139 -19.60 -0.11 -8.70
C VAL A 139 -18.40 0.83 -8.85
N ALA A 140 -17.70 0.76 -9.98
CA ALA A 140 -16.59 1.66 -10.27
C ALA A 140 -17.04 3.13 -10.35
N ALA A 141 -18.24 3.39 -10.84
CA ALA A 141 -18.80 4.74 -10.92
C ALA A 141 -19.25 5.29 -9.56
N ASN A 142 -19.73 4.42 -8.66
CA ASN A 142 -20.20 4.81 -7.32
C ASN A 142 -19.02 5.06 -6.37
N CYS A 143 -17.94 4.32 -6.50
CA CYS A 143 -16.75 4.47 -5.66
C CYS A 143 -15.99 5.77 -5.99
N LYS A 144 -15.87 6.65 -5.00
CA LYS A 144 -15.26 7.99 -5.17
C LYS A 144 -14.15 8.24 -4.13
N PRO A 145 -13.08 7.43 -4.08
CA PRO A 145 -12.02 7.59 -3.10
C PRO A 145 -11.35 8.97 -3.21
N GLY A 146 -11.41 9.74 -2.14
CA GLY A 146 -10.84 11.10 -2.12
C GLY A 146 -11.40 12.04 -3.19
N GLY A 147 -12.63 11.81 -3.66
CA GLY A 147 -13.28 12.56 -4.73
C GLY A 147 -12.88 12.16 -6.15
N MET A 148 -11.95 11.21 -6.30
CA MET A 148 -11.51 10.65 -7.60
C MET A 148 -12.45 9.52 -8.03
N THR A 149 -12.43 9.16 -9.31
CA THR A 149 -13.01 7.88 -9.75
C THR A 149 -12.15 6.72 -9.25
N LEU A 150 -12.72 5.54 -9.09
CA LEU A 150 -11.96 4.35 -8.71
C LEU A 150 -10.79 4.09 -9.68
N GLU A 151 -11.04 4.20 -10.98
CA GLU A 151 -10.03 4.04 -12.03
C GLU A 151 -8.90 5.07 -11.87
N ALA A 152 -9.21 6.34 -11.72
CA ALA A 152 -8.20 7.39 -11.55
C ALA A 152 -7.37 7.21 -10.27
N ALA A 153 -7.98 6.74 -9.18
CA ALA A 153 -7.27 6.42 -7.95
C ALA A 153 -6.30 5.25 -8.15
N LEU A 154 -6.75 4.18 -8.81
CA LEU A 154 -5.89 3.04 -9.15
C LEU A 154 -4.73 3.46 -10.06
N GLU A 155 -5.00 4.24 -11.12
CA GLU A 155 -3.96 4.75 -12.02
C GLU A 155 -2.95 5.62 -11.29
N THR A 156 -3.40 6.48 -10.39
CA THR A 156 -2.51 7.32 -9.58
C THR A 156 -1.55 6.47 -8.74
N ILE A 157 -2.07 5.45 -8.07
CA ILE A 157 -1.25 4.58 -7.21
C ILE A 157 -0.32 3.72 -8.05
N LEU A 158 -0.86 3.00 -9.04
CA LEU A 158 -0.12 2.03 -9.84
C LEU A 158 0.97 2.70 -10.67
N ASN A 159 0.67 3.82 -11.36
CA ASN A 159 1.67 4.51 -12.16
C ASN A 159 2.86 4.98 -11.32
N LYS A 160 2.59 5.55 -10.14
CA LYS A 160 3.66 6.04 -9.27
C LYS A 160 4.51 4.90 -8.70
N TRP A 161 3.84 3.83 -8.24
CA TRP A 161 4.54 2.68 -7.69
C TRP A 161 5.34 1.91 -8.75
N VAL A 162 4.74 1.64 -9.91
CA VAL A 162 5.38 0.91 -11.00
C VAL A 162 6.58 1.68 -11.55
N SER A 163 6.45 3.00 -11.74
CA SER A 163 7.58 3.84 -12.14
C SER A 163 8.74 3.73 -11.16
N TRP A 164 8.46 3.89 -9.85
CA TRP A 164 9.48 3.71 -8.83
C TRP A 164 10.13 2.33 -8.88
N PHE A 165 9.32 1.28 -9.01
CA PHE A 165 9.81 -0.09 -9.00
C PHE A 165 10.69 -0.39 -10.21
N VAL A 166 10.26 0.01 -11.42
CA VAL A 166 11.01 -0.18 -12.66
C VAL A 166 12.32 0.61 -12.63
N ASP A 167 12.26 1.86 -12.22
CA ASP A 167 13.45 2.75 -12.15
C ASP A 167 14.49 2.25 -11.14
N ASN A 168 14.07 1.46 -10.16
CA ASN A 168 14.96 0.89 -9.14
C ASN A 168 15.22 -0.62 -9.31
N THR A 169 14.76 -1.23 -10.38
CA THR A 169 15.12 -2.61 -10.71
C THR A 169 16.45 -2.62 -11.44
N ILE A 170 17.39 -3.44 -10.95
CA ILE A 170 18.72 -3.60 -11.54
C ILE A 170 18.70 -4.83 -12.43
N LEU A 171 19.08 -4.67 -13.70
CA LEU A 171 19.27 -5.79 -14.65
C LEU A 171 20.77 -6.08 -14.75
N GLY A 172 21.17 -7.30 -14.36
CA GLY A 172 22.56 -7.72 -14.33
C GLY A 172 23.11 -7.90 -12.90
N THR A 173 24.41 -8.01 -12.79
CA THR A 173 25.15 -8.26 -11.53
C THR A 173 26.14 -7.15 -11.25
N ALA A 174 26.11 -6.58 -10.05
CA ALA A 174 27.10 -5.63 -9.57
C ALA A 174 28.32 -6.39 -9.01
N SER A 175 29.51 -5.89 -9.29
CA SER A 175 30.76 -6.43 -8.72
C SER A 175 31.12 -5.81 -7.37
N LYS A 176 30.42 -4.76 -6.94
CA LYS A 176 30.63 -4.06 -5.67
C LYS A 176 29.30 -3.72 -5.03
N GLU A 177 29.36 -3.53 -3.71
CA GLU A 177 28.24 -3.07 -2.89
C GLU A 177 28.60 -1.76 -2.17
N ILE A 178 27.57 -0.97 -1.85
CA ILE A 178 27.65 0.22 -1.02
C ILE A 178 26.94 -0.10 0.28
N THR A 179 27.61 0.09 1.41
CA THR A 179 27.08 -0.15 2.74
C THR A 179 27.10 1.13 3.58
N TRP A 180 26.04 1.34 4.37
CA TRP A 180 25.97 2.42 5.36
C TRP A 180 24.98 2.04 6.44
N THR A 181 24.98 2.80 7.55
CA THR A 181 23.99 2.65 8.62
C THR A 181 23.12 3.90 8.66
N GLU A 182 21.82 3.70 8.76
CA GLU A 182 20.82 4.75 8.98
C GLU A 182 20.09 4.54 10.30
N GLN A 183 19.27 5.51 10.69
CA GLN A 183 18.27 5.31 11.72
C GLN A 183 16.93 4.95 11.06
N ASN A 184 16.26 3.93 11.59
CA ASN A 184 14.89 3.66 11.24
C ASN A 184 13.94 4.61 12.00
N TYR A 185 12.63 4.47 11.78
CA TYR A 185 11.60 5.33 12.37
C TYR A 185 11.60 5.37 13.90
N ASP A 186 12.03 4.30 14.59
CA ASP A 186 12.10 4.22 16.05
C ASP A 186 13.50 4.58 16.60
N GLY A 187 14.34 5.18 15.77
CA GLY A 187 15.66 5.68 16.12
C GLY A 187 16.72 4.60 16.30
N LYS A 188 16.45 3.36 15.90
CA LYS A 188 17.41 2.27 15.96
C LYS A 188 18.29 2.23 14.72
N PRO A 189 19.56 1.79 14.85
CA PRO A 189 20.42 1.57 13.69
C PRO A 189 19.82 0.53 12.75
N MET A 190 19.88 0.82 11.46
CA MET A 190 19.51 -0.06 10.36
C MET A 190 20.65 -0.10 9.36
N ASP A 191 21.24 -1.27 9.18
CA ASP A 191 22.30 -1.46 8.18
C ASP A 191 21.69 -1.64 6.81
N CYS A 192 22.18 -0.85 5.86
CA CYS A 192 21.76 -0.84 4.47
C CYS A 192 22.89 -1.33 3.58
N THR A 193 22.57 -2.19 2.63
CA THR A 193 23.52 -2.69 1.62
C THR A 193 22.82 -2.74 0.27
N ILE A 194 23.37 -2.03 -0.70
CA ILE A 194 22.82 -2.00 -2.06
C ILE A 194 23.94 -2.26 -3.08
N PRO A 195 23.61 -2.81 -4.28
CA PRO A 195 24.56 -2.90 -5.38
C PRO A 195 25.08 -1.51 -5.79
N ASP A 196 26.37 -1.41 -6.04
CA ASP A 196 26.94 -0.22 -6.68
C ASP A 196 26.60 -0.23 -8.18
N ILE A 197 25.62 0.57 -8.55
CA ILE A 197 25.05 0.64 -9.92
C ILE A 197 26.14 0.92 -10.94
N SER A 198 27.19 1.67 -10.58
CA SER A 198 28.30 1.98 -11.49
C SER A 198 29.14 0.75 -11.87
N THR A 199 28.96 -0.36 -11.15
CA THR A 199 29.69 -1.63 -11.35
C THR A 199 28.82 -2.75 -11.91
N VAL A 200 27.56 -2.44 -12.28
CA VAL A 200 26.63 -3.42 -12.86
C VAL A 200 27.05 -3.80 -14.27
N THR A 201 27.05 -5.09 -14.52
CA THR A 201 27.19 -5.66 -15.86
C THR A 201 25.93 -6.44 -16.20
N ASP A 202 25.26 -6.05 -17.27
CA ASP A 202 24.12 -6.80 -17.79
C ASP A 202 24.61 -8.14 -18.39
N ASP A 203 24.16 -9.22 -17.80
CA ASP A 203 24.47 -10.59 -18.25
C ASP A 203 23.28 -11.25 -18.97
N GLY A 204 22.17 -10.52 -19.17
CA GLY A 204 20.94 -11.00 -19.79
C GLY A 204 20.18 -12.06 -18.99
N LYS A 205 20.52 -12.27 -17.72
CA LYS A 205 19.98 -13.35 -16.89
C LYS A 205 19.66 -12.91 -15.46
N SER A 206 20.53 -12.11 -14.87
CA SER A 206 20.43 -11.70 -13.48
C SER A 206 19.62 -10.43 -13.34
N TYR A 207 18.93 -10.31 -12.22
CA TYR A 207 18.24 -9.08 -11.81
C TYR A 207 18.26 -8.96 -10.29
N ALA A 208 18.10 -7.74 -9.81
CA ALA A 208 17.87 -7.46 -8.41
C ALA A 208 16.74 -6.40 -8.27
N ILE A 209 15.84 -6.65 -7.36
CA ILE A 209 14.74 -5.76 -7.03
C ILE A 209 14.93 -5.17 -5.64
N PRO A 210 14.36 -4.00 -5.32
CA PRO A 210 14.30 -3.53 -3.95
C PRO A 210 13.73 -4.61 -3.03
N SER A 211 14.42 -4.92 -1.94
CA SER A 211 13.98 -5.91 -0.95
C SER A 211 13.65 -5.30 0.39
N THR A 212 14.27 -4.17 0.69
CA THR A 212 14.15 -3.48 1.97
C THR A 212 14.07 -1.98 1.74
N VAL A 213 13.07 -1.35 2.36
CA VAL A 213 12.82 0.09 2.28
C VAL A 213 12.87 0.69 3.67
N ASN A 214 13.60 1.78 3.84
CA ASN A 214 13.58 2.60 5.04
C ASN A 214 12.74 3.86 4.81
N TRP A 215 12.02 4.31 5.83
CA TRP A 215 11.06 5.38 5.75
C TRP A 215 11.51 6.62 6.53
N SER A 216 11.13 7.79 6.05
CA SER A 216 11.26 9.02 6.82
C SER A 216 10.13 10.00 6.53
N GLY A 217 9.87 10.87 7.49
CA GLY A 217 8.77 11.80 7.41
C GLY A 217 7.42 11.18 7.75
N LYS A 218 6.36 11.83 7.30
CA LYS A 218 4.98 11.39 7.55
C LYS A 218 4.05 11.91 6.45
N PRO A 219 2.89 11.28 6.24
CA PRO A 219 1.89 11.79 5.30
C PRO A 219 1.28 13.10 5.81
N ASN A 220 0.57 13.79 4.93
CA ASN A 220 -0.33 14.86 5.34
C ASN A 220 -1.49 14.30 6.16
N THR A 221 -2.16 15.10 6.99
CA THR A 221 -3.44 14.68 7.56
C THR A 221 -4.47 14.55 6.44
N TRP A 222 -5.19 13.43 6.39
CA TRP A 222 -6.21 13.20 5.38
C TRP A 222 -7.35 14.20 5.49
N SER A 223 -7.64 14.89 4.42
CA SER A 223 -8.66 15.94 4.34
C SER A 223 -9.92 15.54 3.55
N GLY A 224 -10.02 14.26 3.14
CA GLY A 224 -11.08 13.78 2.26
C GLY A 224 -10.75 13.86 0.77
N SER A 225 -9.58 14.37 0.42
CA SER A 225 -9.08 14.42 -0.96
C SER A 225 -7.60 14.07 -1.04
N TYR A 226 -7.19 13.49 -2.18
CA TYR A 226 -5.79 13.16 -2.41
C TYR A 226 -4.91 14.40 -2.49
N GLN A 227 -3.81 14.37 -1.79
CA GLN A 227 -2.73 15.34 -1.84
C GLN A 227 -1.39 14.60 -1.78
N GLU A 228 -0.44 14.98 -2.61
CA GLU A 228 0.90 14.41 -2.55
C GLU A 228 1.57 14.65 -1.20
N ASN A 229 2.23 13.62 -0.68
CA ASN A 229 3.00 13.69 0.55
C ASN A 229 4.40 14.22 0.27
N ALA A 230 4.61 15.50 0.53
CA ALA A 230 5.90 16.16 0.26
C ALA A 230 7.05 15.68 1.17
N THR A 231 6.72 15.20 2.38
CA THR A 231 7.71 14.84 3.41
C THR A 231 7.85 13.35 3.68
N LEU A 232 6.87 12.54 3.31
CA LEU A 232 6.94 11.09 3.43
C LEU A 232 7.81 10.54 2.31
N THR A 233 8.96 9.97 2.65
CA THR A 233 9.95 9.45 1.70
C THR A 233 10.31 8.01 1.98
N ALA A 234 10.73 7.31 0.92
CA ALA A 234 11.17 5.93 0.95
C ALA A 234 12.59 5.83 0.39
N LYS A 235 13.49 5.19 1.12
CA LYS A 235 14.87 4.94 0.68
C LYS A 235 15.13 3.44 0.64
N ILE A 236 15.67 2.96 -0.47
CA ILE A 236 16.01 1.55 -0.61
C ILE A 236 17.23 1.25 0.24
N CYS A 237 17.12 0.26 1.11
CA CYS A 237 18.15 -0.21 2.03
C CYS A 237 18.68 -1.61 1.70
N GLY A 238 18.08 -2.29 0.75
CA GLY A 238 18.52 -3.62 0.34
C GLY A 238 17.91 -4.04 -0.99
N TYR A 239 18.57 -4.99 -1.62
CA TYR A 239 18.15 -5.62 -2.87
C TYR A 239 18.14 -7.14 -2.73
N GLY A 240 17.33 -7.81 -3.54
CA GLY A 240 17.25 -9.25 -3.59
C GLY A 240 16.60 -9.76 -4.88
N SER A 241 16.71 -11.05 -5.13
CA SER A 241 16.11 -11.70 -6.31
C SER A 241 15.47 -13.06 -6.01
N SER A 242 15.53 -13.52 -4.77
CA SER A 242 15.21 -14.91 -4.40
C SER A 242 13.89 -15.11 -3.66
N ASP A 243 13.18 -14.06 -3.29
CA ASP A 243 11.87 -14.21 -2.64
C ASP A 243 10.81 -14.59 -3.68
N MET A 244 10.47 -15.89 -3.70
CA MET A 244 9.51 -16.44 -4.64
C MET A 244 8.11 -15.85 -4.51
N GLY A 245 7.70 -15.47 -3.30
CA GLY A 245 6.41 -14.82 -3.07
C GLY A 245 6.35 -13.44 -3.71
N CYS A 246 7.40 -12.65 -3.52
CA CYS A 246 7.51 -11.33 -4.13
C CYS A 246 7.57 -11.41 -5.66
N VAL A 247 8.43 -12.29 -6.20
CA VAL A 247 8.58 -12.46 -7.66
C VAL A 247 7.29 -12.94 -8.32
N SER A 248 6.58 -13.89 -7.68
CA SER A 248 5.28 -14.36 -8.19
C SER A 248 4.22 -13.26 -8.21
N SER A 249 4.15 -12.45 -7.16
CA SER A 249 3.22 -11.31 -7.10
C SER A 249 3.53 -10.26 -8.14
N LEU A 250 4.81 -9.97 -8.39
CA LEU A 250 5.25 -9.04 -9.44
C LEU A 250 4.90 -9.57 -10.84
N ALA A 251 5.15 -10.86 -11.08
CA ALA A 251 4.80 -11.49 -12.36
C ALA A 251 3.28 -11.42 -12.62
N ASN A 252 2.47 -11.70 -11.59
CA ASN A 252 1.02 -11.59 -11.69
C ASN A 252 0.57 -10.13 -11.93
N SER A 253 1.13 -9.18 -11.20
CA SER A 253 0.85 -7.75 -11.38
C SER A 253 1.19 -7.29 -12.80
N SER A 254 2.34 -7.71 -13.32
CA SER A 254 2.79 -7.37 -14.69
C SER A 254 1.90 -7.96 -15.78
N ALA A 255 1.27 -9.12 -15.50
CA ALA A 255 0.33 -9.74 -16.43
C ALA A 255 -1.03 -9.01 -16.47
N MET A 256 -1.37 -8.24 -15.43
CA MET A 256 -2.62 -7.50 -15.30
C MET A 256 -2.51 -6.03 -15.76
N LEU A 257 -1.31 -5.48 -15.77
CA LEU A 257 -1.04 -4.10 -16.20
C LEU A 257 -0.65 -4.00 -17.67
#